data_cbd17271d0ce58013630d3f234e97532
#
_entry.id   cbd17271d0ce58013630d3f234e97532
#
_cell.length_a   1.000
_cell.length_b   1.000
_cell.length_c   1.000
_cell.angle_alpha   90.00
_cell.angle_beta   90.00
_cell.angle_gamma   90.00
#
_symmetry.space_group_name_H-M   'P 1'
#
loop_
_entity.id
_entity.type
_entity.pdbx_description
1 polymer ?
#
loop_
_entity_poly.entity_id
_entity_poly.type
_entity_poly.pdbx_seq_one_letter_code
_entity_poly.pdbx_strand_id
1 'polypeptide(L)'
;NHIYEIAQASKCYHPGIHMIGVGMEARHNLIHDCPHTAIMFWGNEMKVTDNELYRVVLETGDAGAIYTGRDYTFRGNEVSHNYIHHLGGVGFGAMGIYNDDTVSGTVMRNNYFESLTRGVMMGGGRDFVVQNNVFVKCDPAISFDSRGATPHKVWSKGMVKNMRPRYYFIERYPHCDSTTERNDRAKKLHEGEYASALDAPYITRYPELAAYQEFFKLQEHETSVRLPGQALVENNVFIPRTAFRYRWDDSTKTLYDRGKEVKATRQLLAYVEDFGRNIKRTIDGRMGDLRLSSNFVGMP
;
A
#
# COMPACT_ATOMS: atom_id res chain seq x y z
N ASN A 1 -19.11 -15.44 4.12
CA ASN A 1 -20.23 -14.76 3.45
C ASN A 1 -20.05 -14.78 1.94
N HIS A 2 -21.16 -14.59 1.19
CA HIS A 2 -21.18 -14.40 -0.24
C HIS A 2 -21.78 -13.01 -0.52
N ILE A 3 -21.00 -12.10 -1.07
CA ILE A 3 -21.34 -10.67 -1.25
C ILE A 3 -21.14 -10.32 -2.72
N TYR A 4 -22.19 -9.85 -3.38
CA TYR A 4 -22.14 -9.49 -4.80
C TYR A 4 -23.20 -8.45 -5.15
N GLU A 5 -23.04 -7.83 -6.30
CA GLU A 5 -23.98 -6.84 -6.86
C GLU A 5 -24.36 -5.69 -5.88
N ILE A 6 -23.42 -5.29 -5.05
CA ILE A 6 -23.57 -4.20 -4.09
C ILE A 6 -23.36 -2.83 -4.73
N ALA A 7 -23.63 -1.77 -3.99
CA ALA A 7 -23.33 -0.38 -4.33
C ALA A 7 -23.88 0.08 -5.69
N GLN A 8 -25.07 -0.39 -6.10
CA GLN A 8 -25.63 -0.13 -7.41
C GLN A 8 -26.03 1.35 -7.63
N ALA A 9 -26.46 2.03 -6.56
CA ALA A 9 -26.86 3.43 -6.60
C ALA A 9 -25.69 4.41 -6.42
N SER A 10 -24.76 4.09 -5.50
CA SER A 10 -23.56 4.87 -5.24
C SER A 10 -22.34 3.97 -5.31
N LYS A 11 -21.55 4.13 -6.34
CA LYS A 11 -20.55 3.14 -6.75
C LYS A 11 -19.20 3.30 -6.06
N CYS A 12 -18.75 4.55 -5.83
CA CYS A 12 -17.43 4.81 -5.26
C CYS A 12 -17.42 4.80 -3.74
N TYR A 13 -16.38 4.22 -3.14
CA TYR A 13 -16.17 4.15 -1.69
C TYR A 13 -17.29 3.45 -0.90
N HIS A 14 -18.03 2.54 -1.55
CA HIS A 14 -19.02 1.68 -0.92
C HIS A 14 -18.59 0.21 -1.10
N PRO A 15 -17.65 -0.27 -0.27
CA PRO A 15 -17.12 -1.63 -0.39
C PRO A 15 -18.10 -2.69 0.11
N GLY A 16 -17.82 -3.94 -0.23
CA GLY A 16 -18.53 -5.08 0.33
C GLY A 16 -18.35 -5.22 1.84
N ILE A 17 -17.14 -4.95 2.31
CA ILE A 17 -16.81 -4.91 3.75
C ILE A 17 -16.00 -3.65 4.01
N HIS A 18 -16.40 -2.89 5.02
CA HIS A 18 -15.71 -1.71 5.47
C HIS A 18 -15.35 -1.83 6.96
N MET A 19 -14.05 -1.87 7.26
CA MET A 19 -13.55 -1.99 8.62
C MET A 19 -12.85 -0.70 9.04
N ILE A 20 -13.30 -0.10 10.15
CA ILE A 20 -12.70 1.11 10.72
C ILE A 20 -12.52 0.91 12.21
N GLY A 21 -11.28 0.88 12.68
CA GLY A 21 -10.99 0.66 14.10
C GLY A 21 -9.73 -0.12 14.37
N VAL A 22 -9.79 -1.09 15.28
CA VAL A 22 -8.65 -1.90 15.69
C VAL A 22 -9.07 -3.36 15.85
N GLY A 23 -8.24 -4.29 15.33
CA GLY A 23 -8.40 -5.73 15.56
C GLY A 23 -9.60 -6.37 14.86
N MET A 24 -10.08 -5.78 13.77
CA MET A 24 -11.21 -6.34 13.00
C MET A 24 -10.70 -7.37 11.98
N GLU A 25 -11.53 -8.35 11.67
CA GLU A 25 -11.22 -9.41 10.73
C GLU A 25 -12.29 -9.54 9.63
N ALA A 26 -11.84 -9.64 8.37
CA ALA A 26 -12.64 -10.02 7.22
C ALA A 26 -12.05 -11.32 6.67
N ARG A 27 -12.72 -12.45 6.89
CA ARG A 27 -12.21 -13.75 6.48
C ARG A 27 -13.28 -14.69 5.93
N HIS A 28 -12.87 -15.61 5.06
CA HIS A 28 -13.71 -16.59 4.43
C HIS A 28 -14.94 -15.98 3.72
N ASN A 29 -14.69 -14.88 2.99
CA ASN A 29 -15.71 -14.23 2.19
C ASN A 29 -15.44 -14.49 0.70
N LEU A 30 -16.51 -14.71 -0.05
CA LEU A 30 -16.56 -14.66 -1.49
C LEU A 30 -17.16 -13.32 -1.89
N ILE A 31 -16.41 -12.44 -2.56
CA ILE A 31 -16.88 -11.10 -2.96
C ILE A 31 -16.61 -10.90 -4.44
N HIS A 32 -17.67 -10.62 -5.21
CA HIS A 32 -17.55 -10.43 -6.65
C HIS A 32 -18.66 -9.56 -7.23
N ASP A 33 -18.53 -9.23 -8.51
CA ASP A 33 -19.50 -8.44 -9.27
C ASP A 33 -19.87 -7.11 -8.59
N CYS A 34 -18.82 -6.37 -8.18
CA CYS A 34 -18.95 -5.10 -7.49
C CYS A 34 -18.36 -3.96 -8.34
N PRO A 35 -19.00 -2.77 -8.37
CA PRO A 35 -18.53 -1.64 -9.16
C PRO A 35 -17.23 -1.03 -8.63
N HIS A 36 -16.92 -1.21 -7.34
CA HIS A 36 -15.74 -0.67 -6.68
C HIS A 36 -15.03 -1.74 -5.82
N THR A 37 -14.33 -1.33 -4.79
CA THR A 37 -13.52 -2.14 -3.88
C THR A 37 -14.35 -3.21 -3.15
N ALA A 38 -13.79 -4.41 -2.99
CA ALA A 38 -14.41 -5.48 -2.21
C ALA A 38 -14.28 -5.21 -0.70
N ILE A 39 -13.06 -4.95 -0.23
CA ILE A 39 -12.77 -4.75 1.20
C ILE A 39 -11.96 -3.47 1.38
N MET A 40 -12.41 -2.59 2.26
CA MET A 40 -11.69 -1.39 2.69
C MET A 40 -11.44 -1.44 4.18
N PHE A 41 -10.26 -0.98 4.62
CA PHE A 41 -9.98 -0.90 6.03
C PHE A 41 -9.14 0.34 6.40
N TRP A 42 -9.42 0.89 7.59
CA TRP A 42 -8.65 1.94 8.23
C TRP A 42 -8.43 1.62 9.69
N GLY A 43 -7.18 1.67 10.12
CA GLY A 43 -6.79 1.45 11.51
C GLY A 43 -5.70 0.40 11.65
N ASN A 44 -5.67 -0.25 12.79
CA ASN A 44 -4.58 -1.12 13.20
C ASN A 44 -5.04 -2.54 13.48
N GLU A 45 -4.09 -3.49 13.41
CA GLU A 45 -4.33 -4.90 13.75
C GLU A 45 -5.47 -5.53 12.93
N MET A 46 -5.70 -5.00 11.72
CA MET A 46 -6.72 -5.53 10.81
C MET A 46 -6.23 -6.81 10.14
N LYS A 47 -7.11 -7.77 9.97
CA LYS A 47 -6.83 -9.00 9.23
C LYS A 47 -7.81 -9.19 8.09
N VAL A 48 -7.27 -9.34 6.88
CA VAL A 48 -8.02 -9.67 5.67
C VAL A 48 -7.47 -10.98 5.17
N THR A 49 -8.15 -12.09 5.48
CA THR A 49 -7.58 -13.42 5.28
C THR A 49 -8.57 -14.40 4.64
N ASP A 50 -8.05 -15.32 3.84
CA ASP A 50 -8.82 -16.45 3.31
C ASP A 50 -10.06 -16.02 2.50
N ASN A 51 -9.99 -14.89 1.79
CA ASN A 51 -11.07 -14.42 0.94
C ASN A 51 -10.80 -14.73 -0.53
N GLU A 52 -11.85 -14.93 -1.31
CA GLU A 52 -11.82 -14.94 -2.75
C GLU A 52 -12.48 -13.68 -3.29
N LEU A 53 -11.73 -12.90 -4.07
CA LEU A 53 -12.13 -11.58 -4.57
C LEU A 53 -11.93 -11.55 -6.09
N TYR A 54 -12.99 -11.41 -6.85
CA TYR A 54 -12.91 -11.33 -8.30
C TYR A 54 -14.03 -10.49 -8.91
N ARG A 55 -13.81 -10.00 -10.13
CA ARG A 55 -14.77 -9.14 -10.82
C ARG A 55 -15.29 -8.00 -9.91
N VAL A 56 -14.35 -7.37 -9.22
CA VAL A 56 -14.59 -6.13 -8.47
C VAL A 56 -13.84 -4.98 -9.14
N VAL A 57 -14.10 -3.74 -8.75
CA VAL A 57 -13.65 -2.53 -9.44
C VAL A 57 -14.11 -2.51 -10.91
N LEU A 58 -15.32 -2.98 -11.20
CA LEU A 58 -15.79 -3.14 -12.57
C LEU A 58 -16.06 -1.83 -13.27
N GLU A 59 -16.53 -0.80 -12.55
CA GLU A 59 -17.02 0.45 -13.12
C GLU A 59 -16.21 1.69 -12.66
N THR A 60 -15.16 1.46 -11.88
CA THR A 60 -14.30 2.51 -11.31
C THR A 60 -12.84 2.24 -11.63
N GLY A 61 -11.98 3.15 -11.28
CA GLY A 61 -10.53 3.00 -11.36
C GLY A 61 -9.87 3.64 -10.14
N ASP A 62 -8.54 3.62 -10.07
CA ASP A 62 -7.77 4.10 -8.92
C ASP A 62 -8.25 3.47 -7.60
N ALA A 63 -8.47 2.16 -7.65
CA ALA A 63 -9.05 1.38 -6.57
C ALA A 63 -8.40 -0.01 -6.50
N GLY A 64 -8.46 -0.66 -5.35
CA GLY A 64 -8.01 -2.03 -5.15
C GLY A 64 -9.15 -2.98 -4.83
N ALA A 65 -8.98 -4.28 -5.08
CA ALA A 65 -9.89 -5.27 -4.50
C ALA A 65 -9.86 -5.17 -2.97
N ILE A 66 -8.67 -4.99 -2.41
CA ILE A 66 -8.46 -4.61 -1.01
C ILE A 66 -7.77 -3.24 -1.01
N TYR A 67 -8.31 -2.30 -0.24
CA TYR A 67 -7.82 -0.92 -0.19
C TYR A 67 -7.64 -0.41 1.23
N THR A 68 -6.53 0.26 1.47
CA THR A 68 -6.24 1.08 2.65
C THR A 68 -5.37 2.26 2.25
N GLY A 69 -5.37 3.34 3.03
CA GLY A 69 -4.57 4.50 2.65
C GLY A 69 -4.53 5.63 3.67
N ARG A 70 -3.65 6.59 3.38
CA ARG A 70 -3.61 7.94 3.94
C ARG A 70 -3.20 8.08 5.40
N ASP A 71 -2.51 7.09 5.96
CA ASP A 71 -2.05 7.21 7.34
C ASP A 71 -0.73 6.46 7.59
N TYR A 72 0.31 7.20 7.97
CA TYR A 72 1.60 6.63 8.32
C TYR A 72 1.58 5.77 9.59
N THR A 73 0.57 5.96 10.44
CA THR A 73 0.53 5.34 11.77
C THR A 73 -0.13 3.98 11.79
N PHE A 74 -0.78 3.56 10.72
CA PHE A 74 -1.39 2.24 10.64
C PHE A 74 -0.34 1.15 10.79
N ARG A 75 -0.59 0.21 11.71
CA ARG A 75 0.34 -0.88 12.02
C ARG A 75 -0.40 -2.17 12.37
N GLY A 76 0.33 -3.28 12.28
CA GLY A 76 -0.19 -4.60 12.61
C GLY A 76 -1.21 -5.14 11.62
N ASN A 77 -1.40 -4.49 10.47
CA ASN A 77 -2.36 -4.92 9.46
C ASN A 77 -1.78 -6.06 8.63
N GLU A 78 -2.58 -7.11 8.43
CA GLU A 78 -2.23 -8.28 7.64
C GLU A 78 -3.25 -8.57 6.56
N VAL A 79 -2.78 -8.79 5.33
CA VAL A 79 -3.55 -9.26 4.20
C VAL A 79 -2.92 -10.57 3.74
N SER A 80 -3.56 -11.71 4.01
CA SER A 80 -2.94 -13.00 3.76
C SER A 80 -3.92 -14.08 3.31
N HIS A 81 -3.38 -15.09 2.58
CA HIS A 81 -4.15 -16.26 2.11
C HIS A 81 -5.39 -15.91 1.27
N ASN A 82 -5.39 -14.74 0.61
CA ASN A 82 -6.49 -14.37 -0.27
C ASN A 82 -6.21 -14.83 -1.71
N TYR A 83 -7.26 -15.22 -2.42
CA TYR A 83 -7.25 -15.41 -3.85
C TYR A 83 -7.90 -14.19 -4.52
N ILE A 84 -7.10 -13.44 -5.28
CA ILE A 84 -7.53 -12.19 -5.93
C ILE A 84 -7.31 -12.32 -7.43
N HIS A 85 -8.39 -12.25 -8.23
CA HIS A 85 -8.27 -12.51 -9.65
C HIS A 85 -9.29 -11.77 -10.51
N HIS A 86 -8.95 -11.58 -11.79
CA HIS A 86 -9.85 -11.07 -12.84
C HIS A 86 -10.60 -9.80 -12.42
N LEU A 87 -9.87 -8.78 -11.99
CA LEU A 87 -10.43 -7.49 -11.60
C LEU A 87 -10.84 -6.67 -12.83
N GLY A 88 -11.74 -5.71 -12.63
CA GLY A 88 -12.09 -4.70 -13.62
C GLY A 88 -11.07 -3.57 -13.70
N GLY A 89 -11.55 -2.34 -13.58
CA GLY A 89 -10.77 -1.11 -13.59
C GLY A 89 -10.85 -0.35 -14.89
N VAL A 90 -11.25 0.90 -14.78
CA VAL A 90 -11.26 1.89 -15.86
C VAL A 90 -10.20 2.96 -15.59
N GLY A 91 -9.74 3.67 -16.61
CA GLY A 91 -8.76 4.74 -16.46
C GLY A 91 -7.45 4.28 -15.84
N PHE A 92 -7.18 4.65 -14.61
CA PHE A 92 -5.96 4.30 -13.88
C PHE A 92 -5.84 2.79 -13.56
N GLY A 93 -6.95 2.05 -13.63
CA GLY A 93 -6.99 0.61 -13.47
C GLY A 93 -7.33 0.16 -12.05
N ALA A 94 -7.26 -1.16 -11.84
CA ALA A 94 -7.49 -1.82 -10.57
C ALA A 94 -6.23 -2.50 -10.06
N MET A 95 -6.07 -2.54 -8.74
CA MET A 95 -5.01 -3.23 -8.03
C MET A 95 -5.58 -4.39 -7.22
N GLY A 96 -4.82 -5.46 -7.05
CA GLY A 96 -5.21 -6.53 -6.13
C GLY A 96 -5.25 -6.01 -4.69
N ILE A 97 -4.10 -5.57 -4.18
CA ILE A 97 -4.00 -4.88 -2.89
C ILE A 97 -3.45 -3.47 -3.14
N TYR A 98 -4.16 -2.46 -2.70
CA TYR A 98 -3.76 -1.07 -2.85
C TYR A 98 -3.52 -0.42 -1.49
N ASN A 99 -2.25 -0.24 -1.17
CA ASN A 99 -1.79 0.59 -0.06
C ASN A 99 -1.54 1.98 -0.61
N ASP A 100 -2.53 2.87 -0.44
CA ASP A 100 -2.54 4.19 -1.07
C ASP A 100 -1.97 5.27 -0.16
N ASP A 101 -1.56 6.37 -0.77
CA ASP A 101 -1.19 7.64 -0.13
C ASP A 101 -0.42 7.48 1.18
N THR A 102 0.77 6.88 1.09
CA THR A 102 1.74 6.80 2.20
C THR A 102 1.32 5.96 3.41
N VAL A 103 0.22 5.20 3.33
CA VAL A 103 -0.05 4.19 4.36
C VAL A 103 1.17 3.28 4.53
N SER A 104 1.38 2.78 5.73
CA SER A 104 2.61 2.06 6.07
C SER A 104 2.32 0.81 6.91
N GLY A 105 3.30 -0.09 7.01
CA GLY A 105 3.28 -1.20 7.96
C GLY A 105 2.32 -2.35 7.63
N THR A 106 1.87 -2.48 6.37
CA THR A 106 1.01 -3.62 5.97
C THR A 106 1.85 -4.84 5.61
N VAL A 107 1.49 -5.99 6.16
CA VAL A 107 2.04 -7.30 5.82
C VAL A 107 1.13 -7.98 4.80
N MET A 108 1.65 -8.30 3.63
CA MET A 108 0.95 -8.96 2.53
C MET A 108 1.64 -10.28 2.23
N ARG A 109 1.06 -11.40 2.65
CA ARG A 109 1.72 -12.69 2.55
C ARG A 109 0.80 -13.84 2.15
N ASN A 110 1.38 -14.86 1.50
CA ASN A 110 0.67 -16.09 1.15
C ASN A 110 -0.60 -15.84 0.30
N ASN A 111 -0.67 -14.75 -0.45
CA ASN A 111 -1.79 -14.47 -1.34
C ASN A 111 -1.52 -15.04 -2.73
N TYR A 112 -2.57 -15.41 -3.44
CA TYR A 112 -2.54 -15.80 -4.83
C TYR A 112 -3.23 -14.72 -5.69
N PHE A 113 -2.49 -14.19 -6.65
CA PHE A 113 -2.97 -13.17 -7.58
C PHE A 113 -2.97 -13.73 -8.99
N GLU A 114 -4.07 -13.55 -9.72
CA GLU A 114 -4.17 -14.04 -11.09
C GLU A 114 -4.83 -13.03 -12.03
N SER A 115 -4.20 -12.82 -13.19
CA SER A 115 -4.74 -12.02 -14.29
C SER A 115 -5.13 -10.60 -13.88
N LEU A 116 -4.19 -9.89 -13.22
CA LEU A 116 -4.38 -8.52 -12.77
C LEU A 116 -3.53 -7.53 -13.58
N THR A 117 -4.03 -6.34 -13.73
CA THR A 117 -3.24 -5.20 -14.28
C THR A 117 -2.21 -4.70 -13.29
N ARG A 118 -2.44 -4.89 -11.98
CA ARG A 118 -1.48 -4.66 -10.89
C ARG A 118 -1.82 -5.59 -9.74
N GLY A 119 -0.83 -6.35 -9.26
CA GLY A 119 -1.02 -7.23 -8.10
C GLY A 119 -1.06 -6.43 -6.80
N VAL A 120 0.10 -5.92 -6.36
CA VAL A 120 0.24 -5.08 -5.18
C VAL A 120 0.70 -3.69 -5.59
N MET A 121 0.07 -2.67 -5.05
CA MET A 121 0.49 -1.28 -5.17
C MET A 121 0.81 -0.72 -3.78
N MET A 122 2.01 -0.17 -3.64
CA MET A 122 2.46 0.59 -2.47
C MET A 122 2.69 2.04 -2.91
N GLY A 123 1.73 2.90 -2.60
CA GLY A 123 1.73 4.30 -2.96
C GLY A 123 2.52 5.16 -1.97
N GLY A 124 3.85 5.11 -2.04
CA GLY A 124 4.71 5.66 -1.00
C GLY A 124 4.63 4.83 0.28
N GLY A 125 4.89 5.46 1.44
CA GLY A 125 4.89 4.76 2.73
C GLY A 125 6.13 3.91 2.96
N ARG A 126 6.14 3.15 4.05
CA ARG A 126 7.29 2.34 4.47
C ARG A 126 6.88 1.16 5.34
N ASP A 127 7.86 0.32 5.70
CA ASP A 127 7.71 -0.80 6.63
C ASP A 127 6.73 -1.87 6.12
N PHE A 128 6.71 -2.10 4.80
CA PHE A 128 5.90 -3.13 4.16
C PHE A 128 6.61 -4.48 4.16
N VAL A 129 5.81 -5.54 4.23
CA VAL A 129 6.28 -6.91 3.97
C VAL A 129 5.43 -7.53 2.86
N VAL A 130 6.06 -7.94 1.76
CA VAL A 130 5.44 -8.67 0.65
C VAL A 130 6.13 -10.01 0.52
N GLN A 131 5.54 -11.07 1.06
CA GLN A 131 6.25 -12.33 1.28
C GLN A 131 5.41 -13.55 0.88
N ASN A 132 6.04 -14.54 0.27
CA ASN A 132 5.41 -15.83 -0.05
C ASN A 132 4.15 -15.73 -0.92
N ASN A 133 4.01 -14.68 -1.73
CA ASN A 133 2.87 -14.54 -2.61
C ASN A 133 3.15 -15.19 -3.97
N VAL A 134 2.10 -15.58 -4.65
CA VAL A 134 2.14 -16.09 -6.03
C VAL A 134 1.41 -15.12 -6.94
N PHE A 135 2.11 -14.64 -7.97
CA PHE A 135 1.57 -13.72 -8.97
C PHE A 135 1.58 -14.40 -10.34
N VAL A 136 0.40 -14.70 -10.87
CA VAL A 136 0.23 -15.30 -12.19
C VAL A 136 -0.41 -14.30 -13.14
N LYS A 137 0.28 -14.00 -14.25
CA LYS A 137 -0.22 -13.05 -15.27
C LYS A 137 -0.58 -11.66 -14.69
N CYS A 138 0.17 -11.20 -13.69
CA CYS A 138 0.05 -9.85 -13.15
C CYS A 138 1.14 -8.96 -13.77
N ASP A 139 0.78 -7.78 -14.27
CA ASP A 139 1.75 -6.89 -14.91
C ASP A 139 1.45 -5.40 -14.64
N PRO A 140 2.22 -4.79 -13.72
CA PRO A 140 3.22 -5.39 -12.85
C PRO A 140 2.60 -6.20 -11.68
N ALA A 141 3.36 -7.19 -11.18
CA ALA A 141 2.97 -7.91 -9.97
C ALA A 141 3.02 -7.01 -8.74
N ILE A 142 4.09 -6.23 -8.59
CA ILE A 142 4.30 -5.30 -7.49
C ILE A 142 4.68 -3.93 -8.05
N SER A 143 4.06 -2.89 -7.53
CA SER A 143 4.40 -1.49 -7.81
C SER A 143 4.69 -0.76 -6.51
N PHE A 144 5.77 0.02 -6.51
CA PHE A 144 6.13 0.89 -5.40
C PHE A 144 6.53 2.25 -5.96
N ASP A 145 5.86 3.32 -5.55
CA ASP A 145 6.18 4.66 -6.01
C ASP A 145 6.80 5.53 -4.91
N SER A 146 7.30 6.69 -5.28
CA SER A 146 8.02 7.60 -4.41
C SER A 146 7.16 8.73 -3.83
N ARG A 147 5.83 8.59 -3.86
CA ARG A 147 4.98 9.64 -3.27
C ARG A 147 5.30 9.84 -1.79
N GLY A 148 5.34 11.09 -1.36
CA GLY A 148 5.82 11.48 -0.04
C GLY A 148 7.30 11.83 0.02
N ALA A 149 8.12 11.44 -0.96
CA ALA A 149 9.55 11.79 -1.04
C ALA A 149 9.79 13.28 -1.33
N THR A 150 8.87 13.91 -2.04
CA THR A 150 8.93 15.34 -2.35
C THR A 150 7.92 16.13 -1.52
N PRO A 151 8.19 17.40 -1.21
CA PRO A 151 7.21 18.26 -0.55
C PRO A 151 5.92 18.37 -1.37
N HIS A 152 4.83 17.89 -0.81
CA HIS A 152 3.51 17.96 -1.43
C HIS A 152 2.45 18.24 -0.37
N LYS A 153 1.43 19.05 -0.72
CA LYS A 153 0.39 19.46 0.25
C LYS A 153 -0.35 18.28 0.88
N VAL A 154 -0.64 17.25 0.11
CA VAL A 154 -1.35 16.06 0.59
C VAL A 154 -0.38 15.09 1.24
N TRP A 155 0.59 14.56 0.49
CA TRP A 155 1.39 13.40 0.93
C TRP A 155 2.47 13.72 1.96
N SER A 156 2.99 14.95 1.99
CA SER A 156 4.02 15.29 2.97
C SER A 156 3.52 16.14 4.11
N LYS A 157 2.61 17.08 3.87
CA LYS A 157 2.07 17.95 4.93
C LYS A 157 0.78 17.43 5.53
N GLY A 158 -0.17 17.01 4.68
CA GLY A 158 -1.48 16.56 5.11
C GLY A 158 -1.43 15.25 5.90
N MET A 159 -0.71 14.25 5.39
CA MET A 159 -0.65 12.94 6.04
C MET A 159 0.15 12.95 7.34
N VAL A 160 1.22 13.76 7.40
CA VAL A 160 2.06 13.89 8.61
C VAL A 160 1.31 14.53 9.77
N LYS A 161 0.36 15.43 9.51
CA LYS A 161 -0.41 16.05 10.60
C LYS A 161 -1.16 15.02 11.45
N ASN A 162 -1.54 13.88 10.88
CA ASN A 162 -2.20 12.79 11.61
C ASN A 162 -1.32 12.19 12.71
N MET A 163 0.00 12.40 12.63
CA MET A 163 0.94 11.93 13.64
C MET A 163 1.13 12.93 14.79
N ARG A 164 0.65 14.14 14.65
CA ARG A 164 0.76 15.19 15.68
C ARG A 164 -0.31 15.01 16.74
N PRO A 165 -0.03 15.18 18.05
CA PRO A 165 -1.00 15.04 19.15
C PRO A 165 -2.29 15.80 18.90
N ARG A 166 -2.17 16.97 18.33
CA ARG A 166 -3.24 17.94 18.06
C ARG A 166 -4.35 17.44 17.15
N TYR A 167 -4.05 16.48 16.26
CA TYR A 167 -4.98 16.08 15.19
C TYR A 167 -5.47 14.64 15.31
N TYR A 168 -4.81 13.83 16.12
CA TYR A 168 -5.02 12.39 16.11
C TYR A 168 -6.46 11.98 16.46
N PHE A 169 -7.09 12.64 17.44
CA PHE A 169 -8.45 12.30 17.86
C PHE A 169 -9.51 13.24 17.30
N ILE A 170 -9.26 14.52 17.21
CA ILE A 170 -10.28 15.53 16.89
C ILE A 170 -10.65 15.53 15.41
N GLU A 171 -9.68 15.42 14.51
CA GLU A 171 -9.95 15.41 13.08
C GLU A 171 -10.40 14.03 12.57
N ARG A 172 -10.00 12.96 13.23
CA ARG A 172 -10.32 11.61 12.79
C ARG A 172 -11.72 11.15 13.17
N TYR A 173 -12.25 11.65 14.29
CA TYR A 173 -13.56 11.27 14.81
C TYR A 173 -14.45 12.50 15.08
N PRO A 174 -14.65 13.40 14.12
CA PRO A 174 -15.36 14.66 14.33
C PRO A 174 -16.86 14.45 14.70
N HIS A 175 -17.38 13.25 14.50
CA HIS A 175 -18.80 12.94 14.69
C HIS A 175 -19.13 12.33 16.05
N CYS A 176 -18.11 12.00 16.85
CA CYS A 176 -18.32 11.32 18.14
C CYS A 176 -18.50 12.27 19.33
N ASP A 177 -18.31 13.57 19.13
CA ASP A 177 -18.28 14.54 20.23
C ASP A 177 -19.29 15.67 20.05
N SER A 178 -19.92 16.08 21.18
CA SER A 178 -20.56 17.38 21.24
C SER A 178 -19.54 18.51 21.05
N THR A 179 -20.00 19.70 20.65
CA THR A 179 -19.13 20.86 20.46
C THR A 179 -18.34 21.20 21.73
N THR A 180 -18.94 20.99 22.90
CA THR A 180 -18.32 21.25 24.20
C THR A 180 -17.23 20.25 24.51
N GLU A 181 -17.50 18.94 24.37
CA GLU A 181 -16.50 17.87 24.55
C GLU A 181 -15.32 18.01 23.57
N ARG A 182 -15.61 18.42 22.33
CA ARG A 182 -14.58 18.69 21.33
C ARG A 182 -13.65 19.84 21.74
N ASN A 183 -14.20 20.91 22.28
CA ASN A 183 -13.44 22.06 22.75
C ASN A 183 -12.62 21.72 23.99
N ASP A 184 -13.15 20.96 24.93
CA ASP A 184 -12.44 20.52 26.13
C ASP A 184 -11.32 19.54 25.78
N ARG A 185 -11.55 18.61 24.86
CA ARG A 185 -10.49 17.72 24.36
C ARG A 185 -9.42 18.48 23.57
N ALA A 186 -9.80 19.47 22.76
CA ALA A 186 -8.86 20.33 22.06
C ALA A 186 -7.97 21.10 23.03
N LYS A 187 -8.55 21.59 24.13
CA LYS A 187 -7.81 22.25 25.19
C LYS A 187 -6.83 21.30 25.88
N LYS A 188 -7.26 20.11 26.25
CA LYS A 188 -6.44 19.08 26.89
C LYS A 188 -5.30 18.60 26.00
N LEU A 189 -5.56 18.42 24.68
CA LEU A 189 -4.53 18.14 23.70
C LEU A 189 -3.48 19.26 23.62
N HIS A 190 -3.92 20.51 23.71
CA HIS A 190 -3.04 21.67 23.70
C HIS A 190 -2.18 21.76 24.97
N GLU A 191 -2.69 21.25 26.06
CA GLU A 191 -2.03 21.15 27.35
C GLU A 191 -1.15 19.89 27.47
N GLY A 192 -1.09 19.04 26.45
CA GLY A 192 -0.24 17.83 26.41
C GLY A 192 -0.82 16.61 27.17
N GLU A 193 -2.11 16.60 27.47
CA GLU A 193 -2.75 15.50 28.23
C GLU A 193 -3.00 14.23 27.39
N TYR A 194 -2.94 14.32 26.06
CA TYR A 194 -3.16 13.17 25.19
C TYR A 194 -1.89 12.76 24.45
N ALA A 195 -1.63 11.47 24.49
CA ALA A 195 -0.54 10.87 23.76
C ALA A 195 -0.73 10.94 22.23
N SER A 196 0.34 11.15 21.52
CA SER A 196 0.41 11.00 20.06
C SER A 196 0.71 9.55 19.67
N ALA A 197 0.68 9.27 18.38
CA ALA A 197 1.18 8.00 17.85
C ALA A 197 2.69 7.78 18.11
N LEU A 198 3.40 8.81 18.54
CA LEU A 198 4.82 8.77 18.89
C LEU A 198 5.08 8.70 20.39
N ASP A 199 4.04 8.57 21.20
CA ASP A 199 4.13 8.43 22.64
C ASP A 199 3.68 7.02 23.09
N ALA A 200 4.07 6.63 24.30
CA ALA A 200 3.56 5.41 24.91
C ALA A 200 2.05 5.54 25.23
N PRO A 201 1.26 4.48 25.10
CA PRO A 201 1.68 3.10 24.82
C PRO A 201 1.84 2.77 23.31
N TYR A 202 1.46 3.67 22.40
CA TYR A 202 1.38 3.39 20.98
C TYR A 202 2.77 3.07 20.37
N ILE A 203 3.77 3.92 20.63
CA ILE A 203 5.15 3.69 20.15
C ILE A 203 5.79 2.45 20.79
N THR A 204 5.36 2.08 22.00
CA THR A 204 5.84 0.83 22.64
C THR A 204 5.29 -0.38 21.90
N ARG A 205 4.06 -0.31 21.40
CA ARG A 205 3.46 -1.38 20.60
C ARG A 205 4.02 -1.46 19.19
N TYR A 206 4.37 -0.30 18.60
CA TYR A 206 4.85 -0.17 17.23
C TYR A 206 6.16 0.63 17.19
N PRO A 207 7.28 0.00 17.62
CA PRO A 207 8.55 0.68 17.82
C PRO A 207 9.17 1.25 16.53
N GLU A 208 8.81 0.72 15.38
CA GLU A 208 9.22 1.24 14.07
C GLU A 208 8.77 2.69 13.85
N LEU A 209 7.75 3.15 14.55
CA LEU A 209 7.31 4.55 14.52
C LEU A 209 8.33 5.52 15.14
N ALA A 210 9.28 5.03 15.93
CA ALA A 210 10.34 5.86 16.50
C ALA A 210 11.14 6.60 15.42
N ALA A 211 11.27 6.02 14.24
CA ALA A 211 11.90 6.67 13.09
C ALA A 211 11.25 8.00 12.71
N TYR A 212 9.97 8.18 13.03
CA TYR A 212 9.26 9.42 12.76
C TYR A 212 9.46 10.51 13.82
N GLN A 213 10.01 10.18 14.99
CA GLN A 213 10.29 11.18 16.04
C GLN A 213 11.28 12.24 15.56
N GLU A 214 12.28 11.84 14.78
CA GLU A 214 13.23 12.79 14.19
C GLU A 214 12.57 13.72 13.18
N PHE A 215 11.55 13.25 12.48
CA PHE A 215 10.81 14.05 11.53
C PHE A 215 10.21 15.32 12.16
N PHE A 216 9.74 15.25 13.40
CA PHE A 216 9.17 16.40 14.11
C PHE A 216 10.20 17.31 14.75
N LYS A 217 11.45 16.85 14.88
CA LYS A 217 12.58 17.67 15.37
C LYS A 217 13.23 18.47 14.26
N LEU A 218 13.17 17.97 13.02
CA LEU A 218 13.75 18.59 11.83
C LEU A 218 12.66 19.34 11.04
N GLN A 219 13.08 20.29 10.22
CA GLN A 219 12.12 20.98 9.35
C GLN A 219 11.47 20.02 8.36
N GLU A 220 10.19 20.23 8.08
CA GLU A 220 9.26 19.28 7.40
C GLU A 220 9.70 18.75 6.01
N HIS A 221 10.79 19.26 5.43
CA HIS A 221 11.15 18.94 4.04
C HIS A 221 12.45 18.15 3.88
N GLU A 222 13.16 17.84 4.95
CA GLU A 222 14.54 17.34 4.85
C GLU A 222 14.78 15.94 5.43
N THR A 223 13.74 15.20 5.82
CA THR A 223 13.95 13.92 6.52
C THR A 223 13.79 12.70 5.63
N SER A 224 14.71 11.75 5.78
CA SER A 224 14.66 10.44 5.13
C SER A 224 13.44 9.59 5.53
N VAL A 225 12.78 9.92 6.63
CA VAL A 225 11.61 9.16 7.15
C VAL A 225 10.39 9.23 6.22
N ARG A 226 10.29 10.28 5.43
CA ARG A 226 9.25 10.43 4.41
C ARG A 226 9.53 9.63 3.15
N LEU A 227 10.77 9.21 2.98
CA LEU A 227 11.13 8.42 1.82
C LEU A 227 10.40 7.07 1.88
N PRO A 228 9.73 6.68 0.81
CA PRO A 228 9.24 5.33 0.66
C PRO A 228 10.39 4.35 0.82
N GLY A 229 10.19 3.31 1.58
CA GLY A 229 11.26 2.35 1.81
C GLY A 229 11.03 1.43 2.99
N GLN A 230 12.12 0.83 3.49
CA GLN A 230 12.05 -0.20 4.53
C GLN A 230 11.05 -1.32 4.18
N ALA A 231 10.91 -1.61 2.88
CA ALA A 231 10.02 -2.66 2.40
C ALA A 231 10.82 -3.95 2.15
N LEU A 232 10.29 -5.06 2.64
CA LEU A 232 10.82 -6.39 2.42
C LEU A 232 9.97 -7.12 1.37
N VAL A 233 10.57 -7.53 0.26
CA VAL A 233 9.92 -8.31 -0.80
C VAL A 233 10.71 -9.59 -0.99
N GLU A 234 10.20 -10.71 -0.49
CA GLU A 234 10.94 -11.96 -0.50
C GLU A 234 10.06 -13.21 -0.73
N ASN A 235 10.68 -14.26 -1.22
CA ASN A 235 10.05 -15.57 -1.41
C ASN A 235 8.77 -15.54 -2.25
N ASN A 236 8.61 -14.54 -3.14
CA ASN A 236 7.45 -14.48 -4.01
C ASN A 236 7.73 -15.23 -5.32
N VAL A 237 6.66 -15.78 -5.91
CA VAL A 237 6.70 -16.44 -7.20
C VAL A 237 6.02 -15.56 -8.24
N PHE A 238 6.72 -15.25 -9.32
CA PHE A 238 6.23 -14.45 -10.42
C PHE A 238 6.14 -15.29 -11.69
N ILE A 239 4.94 -15.45 -12.25
CA ILE A 239 4.69 -16.09 -13.53
C ILE A 239 4.07 -15.04 -14.45
N PRO A 240 4.87 -14.36 -15.28
CA PRO A 240 4.39 -13.24 -16.09
C PRO A 240 3.47 -13.71 -17.23
N ARG A 241 2.71 -12.77 -17.79
CA ARG A 241 1.81 -13.03 -18.93
C ARG A 241 2.59 -13.30 -20.23
N THR A 242 3.71 -12.61 -20.41
CA THR A 242 4.59 -12.69 -21.58
C THR A 242 6.03 -12.61 -21.12
N ALA A 243 6.94 -13.02 -21.98
CA ALA A 243 8.37 -12.79 -21.75
C ALA A 243 8.66 -11.31 -21.51
N PHE A 244 9.59 -11.03 -20.61
CA PHE A 244 9.93 -9.65 -20.26
C PHE A 244 10.36 -8.86 -21.49
N ARG A 245 9.86 -7.65 -21.59
CA ARG A 245 10.20 -6.69 -22.64
C ARG A 245 11.70 -6.37 -22.65
N TYR A 246 12.27 -6.21 -21.48
CA TYR A 246 13.67 -5.87 -21.30
C TYR A 246 14.49 -7.08 -20.87
N ARG A 247 15.64 -7.24 -21.49
CA ARG A 247 16.62 -8.26 -21.12
C ARG A 247 17.96 -7.57 -20.85
N TRP A 248 18.52 -7.78 -19.69
CA TRP A 248 19.88 -7.40 -19.37
C TRP A 248 20.80 -8.59 -19.64
N ASP A 249 21.85 -8.34 -20.42
CA ASP A 249 22.91 -9.30 -20.63
C ASP A 249 24.11 -8.91 -19.77
N ASP A 250 24.35 -9.68 -18.71
CA ASP A 250 25.37 -9.37 -17.73
C ASP A 250 26.78 -9.59 -18.27
N SER A 251 26.95 -10.49 -19.26
CA SER A 251 28.23 -10.78 -19.88
C SER A 251 28.71 -9.64 -20.79
N THR A 252 27.80 -9.03 -21.52
CA THR A 252 28.09 -7.91 -22.42
C THR A 252 27.78 -6.55 -21.82
N LYS A 253 27.18 -6.52 -20.61
CA LYS A 253 26.67 -5.30 -19.98
C LYS A 253 25.71 -4.52 -20.88
N THR A 254 24.93 -5.24 -21.66
CA THR A 254 24.02 -4.68 -22.67
C THR A 254 22.57 -4.88 -22.28
N LEU A 255 21.79 -3.84 -22.44
CA LEU A 255 20.35 -3.84 -22.25
C LEU A 255 19.64 -3.99 -23.60
N TYR A 256 18.66 -4.89 -23.65
CA TYR A 256 17.82 -5.11 -24.83
C TYR A 256 16.35 -4.75 -24.51
N ASP A 257 15.73 -4.01 -25.41
CA ASP A 257 14.28 -3.81 -25.46
C ASP A 257 13.72 -4.57 -26.66
N ARG A 258 12.93 -5.60 -26.44
CA ARG A 258 12.37 -6.46 -27.50
C ARG A 258 13.44 -6.96 -28.50
N GLY A 259 14.58 -7.36 -27.95
CA GLY A 259 15.70 -7.88 -28.75
C GLY A 259 16.57 -6.82 -29.44
N LYS A 260 16.29 -5.53 -29.30
CA LYS A 260 17.13 -4.44 -29.80
C LYS A 260 17.96 -3.86 -28.67
N GLU A 261 19.24 -3.62 -28.94
CA GLU A 261 20.10 -2.93 -27.99
C GLU A 261 19.61 -1.50 -27.72
N VAL A 262 19.59 -1.11 -26.43
CA VAL A 262 19.21 0.22 -26.02
C VAL A 262 20.24 0.80 -25.06
N LYS A 263 20.43 2.12 -25.10
CA LYS A 263 21.37 2.79 -24.21
C LYS A 263 20.90 2.66 -22.75
N ALA A 264 21.70 1.98 -21.96
CA ALA A 264 21.44 1.82 -20.54
C ALA A 264 21.66 3.14 -19.79
N THR A 265 20.63 3.70 -19.23
CA THR A 265 20.72 4.77 -18.24
C THR A 265 20.62 4.19 -16.83
N ARG A 266 21.17 4.88 -15.81
CA ARG A 266 21.09 4.43 -14.42
C ARG A 266 19.63 4.17 -14.00
N GLN A 267 18.70 5.02 -14.43
CA GLN A 267 17.26 4.86 -14.18
C GLN A 267 16.68 3.64 -14.90
N LEU A 268 17.10 3.42 -16.15
CA LEU A 268 16.63 2.30 -16.95
C LEU A 268 17.19 0.97 -16.43
N LEU A 269 18.44 0.93 -15.98
CA LEU A 269 19.03 -0.25 -15.35
C LEU A 269 18.33 -0.62 -14.05
N ALA A 270 18.07 0.34 -13.18
CA ALA A 270 17.29 0.10 -11.95
C ALA A 270 15.86 -0.41 -12.27
N TYR A 271 15.24 0.16 -13.31
CA TYR A 271 13.94 -0.30 -13.81
C TYR A 271 13.99 -1.74 -14.31
N VAL A 272 15.08 -2.14 -14.98
CA VAL A 272 15.25 -3.48 -15.54
C VAL A 272 15.57 -4.52 -14.47
N GLU A 273 16.40 -4.20 -13.48
CA GLU A 273 16.61 -5.08 -12.33
C GLU A 273 15.31 -5.41 -11.62
N ASP A 274 14.44 -4.42 -11.45
CA ASP A 274 13.14 -4.60 -10.84
C ASP A 274 12.15 -5.30 -11.78
N PHE A 275 12.21 -4.98 -13.06
CA PHE A 275 11.32 -5.56 -14.07
C PHE A 275 11.64 -7.02 -14.38
N GLY A 276 12.90 -7.40 -14.35
CA GLY A 276 13.32 -8.81 -14.42
C GLY A 276 12.76 -9.64 -13.26
N ARG A 277 12.27 -9.00 -12.21
CA ARG A 277 11.57 -9.59 -11.05
C ARG A 277 10.08 -9.26 -11.02
N ASN A 278 9.53 -8.70 -12.11
CA ASN A 278 8.15 -8.21 -12.22
C ASN A 278 7.76 -7.21 -11.11
N ILE A 279 8.71 -6.39 -10.70
CA ILE A 279 8.54 -5.35 -9.69
C ILE A 279 8.82 -4.01 -10.34
N LYS A 280 7.86 -3.11 -10.29
CA LYS A 280 7.99 -1.75 -10.79
C LYS A 280 8.20 -0.77 -9.66
N ARG A 281 9.33 -0.07 -9.69
CA ARG A 281 9.58 1.12 -8.85
C ARG A 281 9.52 2.38 -9.69
N THR A 282 8.84 3.39 -9.22
CA THR A 282 9.01 4.74 -9.75
C THR A 282 10.07 5.42 -8.90
N ILE A 283 11.28 5.52 -9.44
CA ILE A 283 12.44 6.06 -8.74
C ILE A 283 12.67 7.49 -9.22
N ASP A 284 12.59 8.45 -8.32
CA ASP A 284 13.07 9.82 -8.52
C ASP A 284 14.44 10.07 -7.85
N GLY A 285 15.13 9.02 -7.46
CA GLY A 285 16.42 9.05 -6.80
C GLY A 285 16.34 9.17 -5.27
N ARG A 286 15.15 9.12 -4.68
CA ARG A 286 14.91 9.36 -3.25
C ARG A 286 14.11 8.26 -2.57
N MET A 287 14.35 7.00 -2.91
CA MET A 287 13.75 5.88 -2.18
C MET A 287 14.66 5.41 -1.06
N GLY A 288 14.07 5.10 0.09
CA GLY A 288 14.72 4.37 1.15
C GLY A 288 14.96 2.89 0.81
N ASP A 289 15.38 2.10 1.78
CA ASP A 289 15.74 0.70 1.56
C ASP A 289 14.55 -0.16 1.10
N LEU A 290 14.70 -0.77 -0.06
CA LEU A 290 13.86 -1.85 -0.56
C LEU A 290 14.72 -3.13 -0.60
N ARG A 291 14.41 -4.10 0.23
CA ARG A 291 15.12 -5.37 0.28
C ARG A 291 14.40 -6.40 -0.57
N LEU A 292 15.10 -6.91 -1.57
CA LEU A 292 14.61 -7.95 -2.47
C LEU A 292 15.45 -9.21 -2.25
N SER A 293 14.83 -10.30 -1.85
CA SER A 293 15.54 -11.57 -1.66
C SER A 293 14.67 -12.76 -2.05
N SER A 294 15.34 -13.82 -2.51
CA SER A 294 14.73 -15.16 -2.71
C SER A 294 13.44 -15.17 -3.55
N ASN A 295 13.23 -14.19 -4.43
CA ASN A 295 12.08 -14.20 -5.34
C ASN A 295 12.36 -15.09 -6.55
N PHE A 296 11.37 -15.88 -6.94
CA PHE A 296 11.42 -16.75 -8.09
C PHE A 296 10.60 -16.19 -9.25
N VAL A 297 11.18 -16.17 -10.44
CA VAL A 297 10.49 -15.79 -11.67
C VAL A 297 10.35 -17.02 -12.55
N GLY A 298 9.14 -17.50 -12.72
CA GLY A 298 8.82 -18.62 -13.60
C GLY A 298 8.77 -18.20 -15.07
N MET A 299 8.84 -19.17 -15.97
CA MET A 299 8.56 -18.94 -17.39
C MET A 299 7.04 -18.75 -17.59
N PRO A 300 6.64 -17.94 -18.57
CA PRO A 300 5.22 -17.74 -18.89
C PRO A 300 4.55 -19.00 -19.40
#